data_0c629bfbcb8d92f941c488403e6aec88
#
_entry.id   0c629bfbcb8d92f941c488403e6aec88
#
_cell.length_a   1.000
_cell.length_b   1.000
_cell.length_c   1.000
_cell.angle_alpha   90.00
_cell.angle_beta   90.00
_cell.angle_gamma   90.00
#
_symmetry.space_group_name_H-M   'P 1'
#
loop_
_entity.id
_entity.type
_entity.pdbx_description
1 polymer ?
#
loop_
_entity_poly.entity_id
_entity_poly.type
_entity_poly.pdbx_seq_one_letter_code
_entity_poly.pdbx_strand_id
1 'polypeptide(L)'
;MDNKFKPETLCVQAGWQPKKGEPRVLPIYQSTTFKYETSEQMAKLFDLEESGYFYTRLQNPTNEAVAAKIADLEGGIAAMLTSSGQAASFFAFFNICEAGDHIVSATSIYGGTYNLLAVT
;
A
#
# COMPACT_ATOMS: atom_id res chain seq x y z
N MET A 1 1.14 17.65 -0.20
CA MET A 1 -0.24 18.12 0.02
C MET A 1 -0.25 18.94 1.29
N ASP A 2 -0.79 20.16 1.26
CA ASP A 2 -1.01 20.92 2.50
C ASP A 2 -2.13 20.22 3.30
N ASN A 3 -1.70 19.36 4.21
CA ASN A 3 -2.63 18.61 5.04
C ASN A 3 -3.19 19.55 6.11
N LYS A 4 -4.44 19.95 5.93
CA LYS A 4 -5.12 20.91 6.83
C LYS A 4 -5.36 20.37 8.24
N PHE A 5 -5.09 19.07 8.45
CA PHE A 5 -5.34 18.40 9.72
C PHE A 5 -4.05 18.13 10.48
N LYS A 6 -4.13 18.15 11.80
CA LYS A 6 -3.05 17.75 12.69
C LYS A 6 -2.85 16.21 12.63
N PRO A 7 -1.66 15.70 12.94
CA PRO A 7 -1.38 14.26 12.94
C PRO A 7 -2.38 13.43 13.77
N GLU A 8 -2.84 13.95 14.90
CA GLU A 8 -3.80 13.26 15.76
C GLU A 8 -5.16 13.08 15.06
N THR A 9 -5.59 14.07 14.26
CA THR A 9 -6.81 13.99 13.46
C THR A 9 -6.64 12.98 12.32
N LEU A 10 -5.47 12.96 11.66
CA LEU A 10 -5.17 12.01 10.60
C LEU A 10 -5.15 10.57 11.10
N CYS A 11 -4.59 10.33 12.29
CA CYS A 11 -4.62 8.99 12.91
C CYS A 11 -6.04 8.43 13.02
N VAL A 12 -7.02 9.29 13.25
CA VAL A 12 -8.42 8.87 13.40
C VAL A 12 -9.18 8.85 12.07
N GLN A 13 -9.03 9.89 11.24
CA GLN A 13 -9.93 10.14 10.12
C GLN A 13 -9.35 9.86 8.72
N ALA A 14 -8.03 9.76 8.55
CA ALA A 14 -7.44 9.51 7.25
C ALA A 14 -7.68 8.08 6.73
N GLY A 15 -7.56 7.89 5.43
CA GLY A 15 -7.60 6.60 4.74
C GLY A 15 -8.99 6.06 4.43
N TRP A 16 -10.04 6.46 5.16
CA TRP A 16 -11.42 6.03 4.88
C TRP A 16 -12.37 7.21 4.83
N GLN A 17 -13.06 7.36 3.71
CA GLN A 17 -14.05 8.41 3.48
C GLN A 17 -15.38 7.75 3.12
N PRO A 18 -16.24 7.45 4.12
CA PRO A 18 -17.49 6.76 3.87
C PRO A 18 -18.46 7.63 3.06
N LYS A 19 -19.11 7.02 2.07
CA LYS A 19 -20.20 7.62 1.31
C LYS A 19 -21.51 7.49 2.08
N LYS A 20 -22.57 8.12 1.54
CA LYS A 20 -23.91 8.01 2.12
C LYS A 20 -24.36 6.55 2.22
N GLY A 21 -24.67 6.11 3.43
CA GLY A 21 -25.13 4.73 3.70
C GLY A 21 -24.01 3.73 3.97
N GLU A 22 -22.73 4.12 3.82
CA GLU A 22 -21.60 3.29 4.19
C GLU A 22 -21.28 3.38 5.70
N PRO A 23 -20.68 2.34 6.29
CA PRO A 23 -20.27 2.36 7.69
C PRO A 23 -19.22 3.44 7.94
N ARG A 24 -19.29 4.07 9.11
CA ARG A 24 -18.25 5.05 9.53
C ARG A 24 -16.88 4.40 9.72
N VAL A 25 -16.87 3.18 10.22
CA VAL A 25 -15.66 2.38 10.39
C VAL A 25 -15.50 1.51 9.15
N LEU A 26 -14.30 1.50 8.57
CA LEU A 26 -13.99 0.65 7.43
C LEU A 26 -14.25 -0.83 7.77
N PRO A 27 -15.08 -1.55 7.01
CA PRO A 27 -15.23 -2.97 7.16
C PRO A 27 -13.95 -3.73 6.81
N ILE A 28 -13.72 -4.88 7.43
CA ILE A 28 -12.66 -5.79 7.05
C ILE A 28 -13.14 -6.65 5.88
N TYR A 29 -12.57 -6.43 4.70
CA TYR A 29 -12.90 -7.19 3.49
C TYR A 29 -12.06 -8.46 3.39
N GLN A 30 -12.54 -9.55 3.98
CA GLN A 30 -11.92 -10.87 3.93
C GLN A 30 -12.40 -11.65 2.69
N SER A 31 -12.13 -11.11 1.51
CA SER A 31 -12.48 -11.76 0.25
C SER A 31 -11.25 -11.83 -0.67
N THR A 32 -11.10 -12.95 -1.36
CA THR A 32 -10.05 -13.12 -2.38
C THR A 32 -10.46 -12.45 -3.68
N THR A 33 -11.73 -12.54 -4.06
CA THR A 33 -12.28 -12.03 -5.32
C THR A 33 -13.48 -11.13 -5.06
N PHE A 34 -13.78 -10.29 -6.02
CA PHE A 34 -14.92 -9.37 -5.97
C PHE A 34 -15.83 -9.62 -7.17
N LYS A 35 -17.13 -9.30 -7.01
CA LYS A 35 -18.11 -9.42 -8.07
C LYS A 35 -17.91 -8.31 -9.10
N TYR A 36 -17.99 -8.66 -10.35
CA TYR A 36 -18.11 -7.77 -11.52
C TYR A 36 -19.43 -8.08 -12.24
N GLU A 37 -19.87 -7.19 -13.10
CA GLU A 37 -21.18 -7.30 -13.76
C GLU A 37 -21.12 -8.10 -15.05
N THR A 38 -20.07 -7.89 -15.85
CA THR A 38 -19.88 -8.52 -17.17
C THR A 38 -18.44 -8.99 -17.38
N SER A 39 -18.24 -9.90 -18.32
CA SER A 39 -16.91 -10.36 -18.73
C SER A 39 -16.08 -9.23 -19.35
N GLU A 40 -16.72 -8.30 -20.05
CA GLU A 40 -16.08 -7.12 -20.64
C GLU A 40 -15.56 -6.18 -19.57
N GLN A 41 -16.34 -5.97 -18.49
CA GLN A 41 -15.85 -5.20 -17.33
C GLN A 41 -14.66 -5.87 -16.67
N MET A 42 -14.71 -7.20 -16.50
CA MET A 42 -13.59 -7.94 -15.94
C MET A 42 -12.31 -7.79 -16.78
N ALA A 43 -12.42 -7.87 -18.11
CA ALA A 43 -11.28 -7.67 -19.01
C ALA A 43 -10.65 -6.29 -18.81
N LYS A 44 -11.45 -5.23 -18.76
CA LYS A 44 -10.97 -3.86 -18.52
C LYS A 44 -10.27 -3.69 -17.17
N LEU A 45 -10.79 -4.34 -16.10
CA LEU A 45 -10.15 -4.32 -14.80
C LEU A 45 -8.79 -5.03 -14.83
N PHE A 46 -8.67 -6.16 -15.55
CA PHE A 46 -7.42 -6.87 -15.72
C PHE A 46 -6.40 -6.11 -16.56
N ASP A 47 -6.86 -5.42 -17.61
CA ASP A 47 -6.02 -4.60 -18.49
C ASP A 47 -5.71 -3.21 -17.89
N LEU A 48 -6.20 -2.92 -16.67
CA LEU A 48 -6.03 -1.66 -15.94
C LEU A 48 -6.62 -0.44 -16.71
N GLU A 49 -7.57 -0.68 -17.57
CA GLU A 49 -8.32 0.36 -18.29
C GLU A 49 -9.44 0.97 -17.45
N GLU A 50 -9.90 0.23 -16.44
CA GLU A 50 -10.91 0.65 -15.48
C GLU A 50 -10.43 0.39 -14.05
N SER A 51 -10.76 1.28 -13.12
CA SER A 51 -10.43 1.11 -11.69
C SER A 51 -11.53 0.34 -10.98
N GLY A 52 -11.14 -0.64 -10.15
CA GLY A 52 -12.08 -1.41 -9.36
C GLY A 52 -11.46 -2.64 -8.72
N TYR A 53 -12.16 -3.20 -7.76
CA TYR A 53 -11.70 -4.40 -7.06
C TYR A 53 -12.11 -5.66 -7.83
N PHE A 54 -11.15 -6.56 -8.06
CA PHE A 54 -11.42 -7.86 -8.66
C PHE A 54 -10.64 -8.99 -7.96
N TYR A 55 -9.46 -8.71 -7.45
CA TYR A 55 -8.64 -9.70 -6.76
C TYR A 55 -7.77 -9.08 -5.66
N THR A 56 -7.84 -9.60 -4.43
CA THR A 56 -7.20 -9.03 -3.24
C THR A 56 -5.67 -8.92 -3.33
N ARG A 57 -4.99 -9.81 -4.04
CA ARG A 57 -3.53 -9.69 -4.24
C ARG A 57 -3.15 -8.38 -4.93
N LEU A 58 -4.02 -7.84 -5.77
CA LEU A 58 -3.80 -6.59 -6.48
C LEU A 58 -4.40 -5.41 -5.73
N GLN A 59 -5.66 -5.52 -5.31
CA GLN A 59 -6.38 -4.44 -4.65
C GLN A 59 -7.40 -5.00 -3.65
N ASN A 60 -7.49 -4.35 -2.48
CA ASN A 60 -8.49 -4.66 -1.46
C ASN A 60 -8.85 -3.37 -0.72
N PRO A 61 -10.14 -3.07 -0.49
CA PRO A 61 -10.56 -1.83 0.17
C PRO A 61 -9.91 -1.61 1.54
N THR A 62 -9.72 -2.67 2.33
CA THR A 62 -9.08 -2.58 3.65
C THR A 62 -7.60 -2.20 3.52
N ASN A 63 -6.87 -2.86 2.62
CA ASN A 63 -5.45 -2.58 2.40
C ASN A 63 -5.26 -1.16 1.86
N GLU A 64 -6.07 -0.73 0.91
CA GLU A 64 -5.98 0.61 0.34
C GLU A 64 -6.26 1.70 1.37
N ALA A 65 -7.26 1.52 2.22
CA ALA A 65 -7.56 2.50 3.26
C ALA A 65 -6.42 2.62 4.29
N VAL A 66 -5.77 1.51 4.64
CA VAL A 66 -4.59 1.53 5.52
C VAL A 66 -3.41 2.18 4.81
N ALA A 67 -3.14 1.82 3.56
CA ALA A 67 -2.06 2.41 2.76
C ALA A 67 -2.25 3.93 2.60
N ALA A 68 -3.46 4.38 2.27
CA ALA A 68 -3.80 5.79 2.17
C ALA A 68 -3.59 6.54 3.50
N LYS A 69 -3.97 5.94 4.62
CA LYS A 69 -3.74 6.53 5.95
C LYS A 69 -2.24 6.68 6.25
N ILE A 70 -1.43 5.67 5.95
CA ILE A 70 0.03 5.75 6.15
C ILE A 70 0.63 6.82 5.24
N ALA A 71 0.23 6.88 3.98
CA ALA A 71 0.68 7.93 3.06
C ALA A 71 0.35 9.33 3.58
N ASP A 72 -0.86 9.56 4.10
CA ASP A 72 -1.26 10.84 4.69
C ASP A 72 -0.42 11.21 5.93
N LEU A 73 -0.14 10.24 6.80
CA LEU A 73 0.64 10.44 8.02
C LEU A 73 2.11 10.73 7.73
N GLU A 74 2.68 10.08 6.73
CA GLU A 74 4.09 10.23 6.32
C GLU A 74 4.28 11.39 5.31
N GLY A 75 3.21 12.03 4.85
CA GLY A 75 3.27 13.06 3.80
C GLY A 75 3.68 12.51 2.44
N GLY A 76 3.50 11.21 2.22
CA GLY A 76 3.80 10.52 0.97
C GLY A 76 2.69 10.66 -0.08
N ILE A 77 3.01 10.34 -1.33
CA ILE A 77 2.05 10.32 -2.44
C ILE A 77 1.18 9.06 -2.35
N ALA A 78 1.79 7.92 -1.99
CA ALA A 78 1.15 6.63 -1.86
C ALA A 78 1.93 5.74 -0.89
N ALA A 79 1.31 4.63 -0.47
CA ALA A 79 1.97 3.59 0.30
C ALA A 79 1.54 2.21 -0.21
N MET A 80 2.39 1.21 -0.02
CA MET A 80 2.10 -0.18 -0.32
C MET A 80 2.29 -1.02 0.94
N LEU A 81 1.33 -1.89 1.22
CA LEU A 81 1.43 -2.84 2.32
C LEU A 81 2.14 -4.10 1.88
N THR A 82 3.01 -4.62 2.74
CA THR A 82 3.75 -5.86 2.52
C THR A 82 3.54 -6.83 3.67
N SER A 83 3.86 -8.10 3.46
CA SER A 83 3.71 -9.15 4.48
C SER A 83 4.72 -9.08 5.62
N SER A 84 5.78 -8.28 5.47
CA SER A 84 6.83 -8.11 6.49
C SER A 84 7.65 -6.85 6.25
N GLY A 85 8.29 -6.31 7.30
CA GLY A 85 9.23 -5.21 7.16
C GLY A 85 10.44 -5.55 6.29
N GLN A 86 10.86 -6.82 6.27
CA GLN A 86 11.93 -7.27 5.38
C GLN A 86 11.50 -7.20 3.90
N ALA A 87 10.26 -7.57 3.59
CA ALA A 87 9.71 -7.40 2.25
C ALA A 87 9.61 -5.92 1.86
N ALA A 88 9.23 -5.04 2.80
CA ALA A 88 9.21 -3.59 2.57
C ALA A 88 10.60 -3.06 2.23
N SER A 89 11.63 -3.45 3.00
CA SER A 89 13.01 -3.06 2.72
C SER A 89 13.50 -3.58 1.37
N PHE A 90 13.20 -4.85 1.05
CA PHE A 90 13.56 -5.45 -0.23
C PHE A 90 12.95 -4.67 -1.40
N PHE A 91 11.65 -4.42 -1.39
CA PHE A 91 10.98 -3.70 -2.47
C PHE A 91 11.45 -2.24 -2.59
N ALA A 92 11.78 -1.58 -1.48
CA ALA A 92 12.32 -0.24 -1.51
C ALA A 92 13.66 -0.18 -2.28
N PHE A 93 14.56 -1.12 -2.04
CA PHE A 93 15.85 -1.18 -2.75
C PHE A 93 15.72 -1.66 -4.19
N PHE A 94 14.99 -2.73 -4.42
CA PHE A 94 14.78 -3.31 -5.75
C PHE A 94 14.02 -2.39 -6.72
N ASN A 95 13.28 -1.44 -6.20
CA ASN A 95 12.58 -0.46 -7.03
C ASN A 95 13.51 0.60 -7.62
N ILE A 96 14.68 0.85 -7.01
CA ILE A 96 15.56 1.97 -7.36
C ILE A 96 17.01 1.55 -7.64
N CYS A 97 17.41 0.32 -7.31
CA CYS A 97 18.78 -0.17 -7.47
C CYS A 97 18.83 -1.40 -8.38
N GLU A 98 19.88 -1.47 -9.18
CA GLU A 98 20.22 -2.60 -10.03
C GLU A 98 21.55 -3.23 -9.62
N ALA A 99 21.88 -4.39 -10.18
CA ALA A 99 23.16 -5.04 -9.92
C ALA A 99 24.34 -4.16 -10.36
N GLY A 100 25.22 -3.84 -9.42
CA GLY A 100 26.37 -2.93 -9.62
C GLY A 100 26.18 -1.56 -9.01
N ASP A 101 25.00 -1.20 -8.57
CA ASP A 101 24.74 0.05 -7.85
C ASP A 101 25.32 0.03 -6.43
N HIS A 102 25.55 1.21 -5.88
CA HIS A 102 26.10 1.38 -4.54
C HIS A 102 25.05 1.87 -3.56
N ILE A 103 24.95 1.20 -2.41
CA ILE A 103 24.08 1.57 -1.29
C ILE A 103 24.92 1.98 -0.09
N VAL A 104 24.62 3.15 0.48
CA VAL A 104 25.25 3.62 1.74
C VAL A 104 24.22 3.52 2.85
N SER A 105 24.55 2.80 3.91
CA SER A 105 23.68 2.62 5.06
C SER A 105 24.41 2.84 6.39
N ALA A 106 23.64 3.10 7.45
CA ALA A 106 24.21 3.13 8.80
C ALA A 106 24.63 1.73 9.24
N THR A 107 25.69 1.63 10.02
CA THR A 107 26.19 0.36 10.57
C THR A 107 25.24 -0.25 11.63
N SER A 108 24.34 0.56 12.20
CA SER A 108 23.35 0.17 13.21
C SER A 108 22.00 -0.25 12.67
N ILE A 109 21.88 -0.54 11.37
CA ILE A 109 20.63 -1.04 10.79
C ILE A 109 20.28 -2.42 11.34
N TYR A 110 19.00 -2.77 11.22
CA TYR A 110 18.53 -4.11 11.59
C TYR A 110 19.32 -5.22 10.87
N GLY A 111 19.74 -6.25 11.61
CA GLY A 111 20.60 -7.31 11.10
C GLY A 111 20.08 -8.05 9.88
N GLY A 112 18.75 -8.21 9.75
CA GLY A 112 18.13 -8.77 8.54
C GLY A 112 18.32 -7.87 7.31
N THR A 113 18.23 -6.55 7.48
CA THR A 113 18.49 -5.59 6.39
C THR A 113 19.98 -5.54 6.06
N TYR A 114 20.86 -5.64 7.06
CA TYR A 114 22.30 -5.77 6.83
C TYR A 114 22.61 -6.98 5.93
N ASN A 115 22.07 -8.16 6.29
CA ASN A 115 22.26 -9.36 5.48
C ASN A 115 21.68 -9.23 4.07
N LEU A 116 20.51 -8.62 3.93
CA LEU A 116 19.93 -8.32 2.62
C LEU A 116 20.89 -7.52 1.73
N LEU A 117 21.51 -6.46 2.28
CA LEU A 117 22.41 -5.58 1.54
C LEU A 117 23.80 -6.19 1.31
N ALA A 118 24.27 -7.06 2.20
CA ALA A 118 25.63 -7.62 2.14
C ALA A 118 25.71 -8.92 1.32
N VAL A 119 24.62 -9.67 1.20
CA VAL A 119 24.63 -11.03 0.67
C VAL A 119 23.74 -11.19 -0.58
N THR A 120 22.65 -10.43 -0.67
CA THR A 120 21.70 -10.54 -1.80
C THR A 120 21.99 -9.50 -2.86
#